data_04477054ad3f306fc5dc9a25242cd3d3
#
_entry.id   04477054ad3f306fc5dc9a25242cd3d3
#
_cell.length_a   1.000
_cell.length_b   1.000
_cell.length_c   1.000
_cell.angle_alpha   90.00
_cell.angle_beta   90.00
_cell.angle_gamma   90.00
#
_symmetry.space_group_name_H-M   'P 1'
#
loop_
_entity.id
_entity.type
_entity.pdbx_description
1 polymer ?
#
loop_
_entity_poly.entity_id
_entity_poly.type
_entity_poly.pdbx_seq_one_letter_code
_entity_poly.pdbx_strand_id
1 'polypeptide(L)'
;LLESFKEYIVGVYGFKMEALLKLIGELKSNNIQKEFYITDLIEIFVNNDLSVSTFMPKDNKVVLGFNDKTVLKEMESIAKSKVYNKLKNIITICDSEDFFIDDTVVEEILEIDKDEKPLDIYIGKGAYIGKGVKINYGVFIGNGARLEGNIQLGENTFIGDNVLLSCLEKQKLILEKNVKIY
;
A
#
# COMPACT_ATOMS: atom_id res chain seq x y z
N LEU A 1 30.08 17.03 -13.08
CA LEU A 1 30.63 16.05 -12.09
C LEU A 1 29.53 15.23 -11.41
N LEU A 2 28.30 15.74 -11.29
CA LEU A 2 27.18 14.98 -10.67
C LEU A 2 26.52 13.95 -11.63
N GLU A 3 26.66 14.11 -12.93
CA GLU A 3 26.05 13.22 -13.94
C GLU A 3 26.69 11.81 -14.02
N SER A 4 27.83 11.60 -13.35
CA SER A 4 28.53 10.30 -13.36
C SER A 4 28.12 9.37 -12.20
N PHE A 5 27.43 9.85 -11.19
CA PHE A 5 26.99 9.03 -10.05
C PHE A 5 25.66 8.37 -10.37
N LYS A 6 25.65 7.03 -10.35
CA LYS A 6 24.46 6.19 -10.57
C LYS A 6 23.81 5.72 -9.26
N GLU A 7 24.33 6.13 -8.12
CA GLU A 7 23.86 5.74 -6.79
C GLU A 7 23.27 6.94 -6.07
N TYR A 8 22.09 6.74 -5.47
CA TYR A 8 21.36 7.77 -4.73
C TYR A 8 21.07 7.26 -3.31
N ILE A 9 21.14 8.17 -2.33
CA ILE A 9 20.72 7.88 -0.96
C ILE A 9 19.21 7.99 -0.88
N VAL A 10 18.55 6.89 -0.55
CA VAL A 10 17.08 6.80 -0.45
C VAL A 10 16.54 6.89 0.98
N GLY A 11 17.40 7.22 1.95
CA GLY A 11 17.00 7.41 3.34
C GLY A 11 16.71 6.12 4.12
N VAL A 12 17.04 4.95 3.56
CA VAL A 12 16.90 3.65 4.25
C VAL A 12 18.27 3.12 4.65
N TYR A 13 18.44 2.81 5.93
CA TYR A 13 19.70 2.37 6.49
C TYR A 13 19.51 1.12 7.34
N GLY A 14 20.44 0.17 7.25
CA GLY A 14 20.51 -1.00 8.12
C GLY A 14 21.80 -0.99 8.93
N PHE A 15 21.70 -1.07 10.25
CA PHE A 15 22.87 -1.06 11.15
C PHE A 15 22.91 -2.32 11.99
N LYS A 16 24.13 -2.79 12.29
CA LYS A 16 24.32 -3.68 13.44
C LYS A 16 24.09 -2.88 14.72
N MET A 17 23.14 -3.30 15.54
CA MET A 17 22.70 -2.56 16.73
C MET A 17 23.86 -2.19 17.67
N GLU A 18 24.77 -3.15 17.93
CA GLU A 18 25.92 -2.94 18.81
C GLU A 18 26.84 -1.83 18.29
N ALA A 19 27.15 -1.82 17.01
CA ALA A 19 27.97 -0.78 16.39
C ALA A 19 27.27 0.58 16.39
N LEU A 20 25.97 0.60 16.09
CA LEU A 20 25.17 1.83 16.13
C LEU A 20 25.17 2.45 17.53
N LEU A 21 24.88 1.69 18.57
CA LEU A 21 24.82 2.19 19.95
C LEU A 21 26.17 2.73 20.44
N LYS A 22 27.27 2.12 19.95
CA LYS A 22 28.62 2.58 20.29
C LYS A 22 28.97 3.94 19.65
N LEU A 23 28.53 4.19 18.42
CA LEU A 23 29.01 5.30 17.61
C LEU A 23 27.98 6.42 17.38
N ILE A 24 26.70 6.20 17.70
CA ILE A 24 25.67 7.22 17.49
C ILE A 24 25.91 8.51 18.28
N GLY A 25 26.58 8.41 19.42
CA GLY A 25 26.97 9.56 20.22
C GLY A 25 28.08 10.45 19.62
N GLU A 26 28.73 9.99 18.53
CA GLU A 26 29.74 10.76 17.80
C GLU A 26 29.15 11.71 16.77
N LEU A 27 27.84 11.58 16.48
CA LEU A 27 27.13 12.51 15.59
C LEU A 27 27.25 13.94 16.10
N LYS A 28 27.46 14.87 15.19
CA LYS A 28 27.59 16.30 15.47
C LYS A 28 26.55 17.09 14.69
N SER A 29 26.10 18.21 15.25
CA SER A 29 25.18 19.15 14.61
C SER A 29 25.87 20.40 14.09
N ASN A 30 27.10 20.26 13.56
CA ASN A 30 27.96 21.39 13.12
C ASN A 30 27.59 21.88 11.70
N ASN A 31 26.34 21.75 11.30
CA ASN A 31 25.82 22.25 10.03
C ASN A 31 24.98 23.52 10.24
N ILE A 32 24.60 24.18 9.16
CA ILE A 32 23.83 25.44 9.17
C ILE A 32 22.48 25.26 9.87
N GLN A 33 21.84 24.09 9.71
CA GLN A 33 20.53 23.76 10.28
C GLN A 33 20.62 23.34 11.75
N LYS A 34 21.82 23.08 12.27
CA LYS A 34 22.08 22.54 13.63
C LYS A 34 21.34 21.20 13.85
N GLU A 35 21.25 20.38 12.83
CA GLU A 35 20.59 19.08 12.83
C GLU A 35 21.62 17.94 12.87
N PHE A 36 21.22 16.78 13.39
CA PHE A 36 21.99 15.55 13.32
C PHE A 36 21.59 14.78 12.05
N TYR A 37 22.54 14.54 11.16
CA TYR A 37 22.27 13.76 9.95
C TYR A 37 22.71 12.30 10.14
N ILE A 38 21.79 11.37 9.93
CA ILE A 38 22.08 9.93 9.98
C ILE A 38 23.11 9.51 8.93
N THR A 39 23.20 10.27 7.83
CA THR A 39 24.20 10.10 6.76
C THR A 39 25.64 10.23 7.26
N ASP A 40 25.86 11.05 8.30
CA ASP A 40 27.20 11.27 8.84
C ASP A 40 27.73 10.02 9.56
N LEU A 41 26.83 9.08 9.95
CA LEU A 41 27.25 7.79 10.48
C LEU A 41 28.05 6.97 9.47
N ILE A 42 27.86 7.16 8.17
CA ILE A 42 28.62 6.47 7.14
C ILE A 42 30.10 6.77 7.30
N GLU A 43 30.44 8.06 7.41
CA GLU A 43 31.81 8.51 7.61
C GLU A 43 32.37 8.05 8.98
N ILE A 44 31.58 8.16 10.04
CA ILE A 44 31.97 7.70 11.38
C ILE A 44 32.25 6.20 11.39
N PHE A 45 31.42 5.38 10.75
CA PHE A 45 31.63 3.94 10.64
C PHE A 45 32.90 3.61 9.88
N VAL A 46 33.14 4.26 8.73
CA VAL A 46 34.37 4.07 7.93
C VAL A 46 35.61 4.45 8.74
N ASN A 47 35.58 5.58 9.44
CA ASN A 47 36.69 6.07 10.25
C ASN A 47 36.99 5.18 11.48
N ASN A 48 36.02 4.34 11.89
CA ASN A 48 36.19 3.32 12.93
C ASN A 48 36.43 1.92 12.38
N ASP A 49 36.93 1.80 11.14
CA ASP A 49 37.25 0.54 10.44
C ASP A 49 36.07 -0.44 10.33
N LEU A 50 34.83 0.07 10.34
CA LEU A 50 33.63 -0.74 10.16
C LEU A 50 33.24 -0.82 8.68
N SER A 51 32.83 -2.01 8.27
CA SER A 51 32.41 -2.24 6.89
C SER A 51 31.09 -1.53 6.60
N VAL A 52 31.06 -0.72 5.57
CA VAL A 52 29.85 -0.08 5.00
C VAL A 52 29.68 -0.60 3.59
N SER A 53 28.45 -0.96 3.23
CA SER A 53 28.11 -1.43 1.88
C SER A 53 26.78 -0.85 1.42
N THR A 54 26.64 -0.69 0.13
CA THR A 54 25.38 -0.30 -0.51
C THR A 54 24.56 -1.54 -0.87
N PHE A 55 23.25 -1.41 -0.84
CA PHE A 55 22.31 -2.42 -1.30
C PHE A 55 21.43 -1.82 -2.38
N MET A 56 21.37 -2.46 -3.55
CA MET A 56 20.49 -2.06 -4.63
C MET A 56 19.28 -2.98 -4.68
N PRO A 57 18.05 -2.46 -4.47
CA PRO A 57 16.85 -3.28 -4.55
C PRO A 57 16.60 -3.74 -5.98
N LYS A 58 15.97 -4.91 -6.16
CA LYS A 58 15.60 -5.44 -7.47
C LYS A 58 14.53 -4.59 -8.18
N ASP A 59 13.66 -3.95 -7.41
CA ASP A 59 12.62 -3.04 -7.91
C ASP A 59 12.92 -1.63 -7.39
N ASN A 60 13.33 -0.74 -8.29
CA ASN A 60 13.66 0.64 -7.96
C ASN A 60 12.45 1.46 -7.45
N LYS A 61 11.22 0.98 -7.70
CA LYS A 61 10.00 1.64 -7.23
C LYS A 61 9.81 1.56 -5.71
N VAL A 62 10.43 0.57 -5.05
CA VAL A 62 10.33 0.43 -3.58
C VAL A 62 11.10 1.49 -2.80
N VAL A 63 11.98 2.23 -3.48
CA VAL A 63 12.82 3.28 -2.87
C VAL A 63 12.39 4.70 -3.25
N LEU A 64 11.23 4.86 -3.89
CA LEU A 64 10.70 6.18 -4.19
C LEU A 64 10.35 6.90 -2.88
N GLY A 65 11.12 7.93 -2.57
CA GLY A 65 10.77 8.91 -1.54
C GLY A 65 9.95 10.04 -2.17
N PHE A 66 9.10 10.69 -1.42
CA PHE A 66 8.36 11.84 -1.92
C PHE A 66 8.65 13.09 -1.08
N ASN A 67 8.96 14.19 -1.77
CA ASN A 67 9.10 15.53 -1.20
C ASN A 67 8.02 16.48 -1.75
N ASP A 68 7.25 16.04 -2.74
CA ASP A 68 6.18 16.82 -3.34
C ASP A 68 4.95 15.97 -3.68
N LYS A 69 3.84 16.65 -3.99
CA LYS A 69 2.55 16.01 -4.29
C LYS A 69 2.54 15.24 -5.62
N THR A 70 3.43 15.58 -6.54
CA THR A 70 3.49 14.91 -7.86
C THR A 70 4.00 13.49 -7.69
N VAL A 71 5.11 13.35 -6.97
CA VAL A 71 5.69 12.03 -6.67
C VAL A 71 4.75 11.18 -5.83
N LEU A 72 4.00 11.78 -4.89
CA LEU A 72 2.98 11.05 -4.12
C LEU A 72 1.90 10.45 -5.03
N LYS A 73 1.40 11.23 -6.00
CA LYS A 73 0.41 10.72 -6.98
C LYS A 73 0.98 9.58 -7.84
N GLU A 74 2.23 9.68 -8.24
CA GLU A 74 2.90 8.58 -8.97
C GLU A 74 2.99 7.31 -8.12
N MET A 75 3.33 7.44 -6.84
CA MET A 75 3.35 6.30 -5.91
C MET A 75 1.96 5.68 -5.72
N GLU A 76 0.91 6.50 -5.62
CA GLU A 76 -0.48 6.03 -5.56
C GLU A 76 -0.87 5.25 -6.82
N SER A 77 -0.53 5.76 -8.01
CA SER A 77 -0.79 5.06 -9.29
C SER A 77 -0.04 3.72 -9.37
N ILE A 78 1.22 3.69 -8.92
CA ILE A 78 1.99 2.44 -8.84
C ILE A 78 1.32 1.43 -7.89
N ALA A 79 0.84 1.88 -6.73
CA ALA A 79 0.16 1.02 -5.76
C ALA A 79 -1.14 0.45 -6.35
N LYS A 80 -1.98 1.30 -6.97
CA LYS A 80 -3.21 0.87 -7.67
C LYS A 80 -2.91 -0.14 -8.77
N SER A 81 -1.91 0.14 -9.61
CA SER A 81 -1.49 -0.78 -10.68
C SER A 81 -1.07 -2.16 -10.14
N LYS A 82 -0.42 -2.23 -8.98
CA LYS A 82 -0.07 -3.51 -8.34
C LYS A 82 -1.32 -4.29 -7.94
N VAL A 83 -2.31 -3.66 -7.31
CA VAL A 83 -3.58 -4.28 -6.93
C VAL A 83 -4.35 -4.72 -8.17
N TYR A 84 -4.50 -3.84 -9.17
CA TYR A 84 -5.17 -4.15 -10.43
C TYR A 84 -4.56 -5.37 -11.11
N ASN A 85 -3.24 -5.43 -11.22
CA ASN A 85 -2.55 -6.57 -11.86
C ASN A 85 -2.72 -7.90 -11.13
N LYS A 86 -2.94 -7.89 -9.81
CA LYS A 86 -3.29 -9.10 -9.06
C LYS A 86 -4.70 -9.58 -9.36
N LEU A 87 -5.65 -8.68 -9.58
CA LEU A 87 -7.09 -8.99 -9.60
C LEU A 87 -7.73 -8.99 -11.00
N LYS A 88 -7.14 -8.37 -12.02
CA LYS A 88 -7.73 -8.13 -13.35
C LYS A 88 -8.20 -9.38 -14.12
N ASN A 89 -7.66 -10.56 -13.79
CA ASN A 89 -8.05 -11.83 -14.41
C ASN A 89 -9.06 -12.62 -13.55
N ILE A 90 -9.40 -12.12 -12.36
CA ILE A 90 -10.20 -12.80 -11.34
C ILE A 90 -11.54 -12.10 -11.15
N ILE A 91 -11.54 -10.77 -11.14
CA ILE A 91 -12.71 -9.92 -10.96
C ILE A 91 -12.74 -8.80 -12.00
N THR A 92 -13.88 -8.15 -12.14
CA THR A 92 -14.02 -6.98 -13.01
C THR A 92 -13.80 -5.70 -12.20
N ILE A 93 -12.79 -4.90 -12.55
CA ILE A 93 -12.55 -3.55 -12.03
C ILE A 93 -12.80 -2.59 -13.19
N CYS A 94 -13.80 -1.71 -13.05
CA CYS A 94 -14.29 -0.83 -14.12
C CYS A 94 -13.22 0.17 -14.61
N ASP A 95 -12.44 0.73 -13.70
CA ASP A 95 -11.39 1.72 -14.02
C ASP A 95 -10.12 1.37 -13.23
N SER A 96 -9.03 1.06 -13.94
CA SER A 96 -7.75 0.64 -13.35
C SER A 96 -7.04 1.74 -12.57
N GLU A 97 -7.40 3.00 -12.79
CA GLU A 97 -6.77 4.17 -12.15
C GLU A 97 -7.64 4.80 -11.06
N ASP A 98 -8.93 4.41 -10.97
CA ASP A 98 -9.87 5.04 -10.04
C ASP A 98 -10.67 4.01 -9.24
N PHE A 99 -10.00 3.40 -8.27
CA PHE A 99 -10.55 2.49 -7.25
C PHE A 99 -9.63 2.44 -6.03
N PHE A 100 -10.14 1.93 -4.92
CA PHE A 100 -9.33 1.54 -3.76
C PHE A 100 -9.84 0.23 -3.18
N ILE A 101 -8.95 -0.73 -2.98
CA ILE A 101 -9.21 -2.00 -2.28
C ILE A 101 -8.06 -2.21 -1.29
N ASP A 102 -8.39 -2.35 -0.02
CA ASP A 102 -7.40 -2.63 1.03
C ASP A 102 -6.68 -3.97 0.78
N ASP A 103 -5.39 -4.04 1.09
CA ASP A 103 -4.57 -5.23 0.84
C ASP A 103 -5.14 -6.49 1.50
N THR A 104 -5.77 -6.37 2.68
CA THR A 104 -6.40 -7.51 3.36
C THR A 104 -7.60 -8.05 2.58
N VAL A 105 -8.35 -7.19 1.90
CA VAL A 105 -9.47 -7.58 1.03
C VAL A 105 -8.95 -8.22 -0.25
N VAL A 106 -7.87 -7.69 -0.81
CA VAL A 106 -7.19 -8.32 -1.97
C VAL A 106 -6.78 -9.76 -1.66
N GLU A 107 -6.16 -9.98 -0.51
CA GLU A 107 -5.74 -11.31 -0.07
C GLU A 107 -6.93 -12.26 0.13
N GLU A 108 -8.05 -11.79 0.70
CA GLU A 108 -9.29 -12.58 0.85
C GLU A 108 -9.89 -12.96 -0.53
N ILE A 109 -9.93 -12.04 -1.50
CA ILE A 109 -10.40 -12.32 -2.87
C ILE A 109 -9.53 -13.40 -3.53
N LEU A 110 -8.20 -13.29 -3.41
CA LEU A 110 -7.26 -14.28 -3.95
C LEU A 110 -7.40 -15.65 -3.27
N GLU A 111 -7.81 -15.68 -1.99
CA GLU A 111 -8.05 -16.95 -1.29
C GLU A 111 -9.32 -17.64 -1.79
N ILE A 112 -10.40 -16.89 -2.04
CA ILE A 112 -11.66 -17.44 -2.58
C ILE A 112 -11.47 -17.94 -4.02
N ASP A 113 -10.61 -17.32 -4.83
CA ASP A 113 -10.32 -17.71 -6.21
C ASP A 113 -9.73 -19.13 -6.33
N LYS A 114 -9.13 -19.66 -5.28
CA LYS A 114 -8.60 -21.02 -5.24
C LYS A 114 -9.67 -22.11 -5.38
N ASP A 115 -10.95 -21.78 -5.21
CA ASP A 115 -12.06 -22.70 -5.37
C ASP A 115 -12.42 -23.00 -6.83
N GLU A 116 -11.67 -22.44 -7.81
CA GLU A 116 -11.81 -22.64 -9.26
C GLU A 116 -13.22 -22.30 -9.82
N LYS A 117 -13.98 -21.46 -9.09
CA LYS A 117 -15.27 -20.94 -9.55
C LYS A 117 -15.13 -19.49 -9.97
N PRO A 118 -15.80 -19.07 -11.08
CA PRO A 118 -15.85 -17.65 -11.42
C PRO A 118 -16.41 -16.84 -10.24
N LEU A 119 -15.68 -15.81 -9.81
CA LEU A 119 -16.13 -14.99 -8.68
C LEU A 119 -17.26 -14.04 -9.05
N ASP A 120 -17.34 -13.61 -10.33
CA ASP A 120 -18.33 -12.68 -10.86
C ASP A 120 -18.48 -11.38 -10.02
N ILE A 121 -17.37 -10.95 -9.40
CA ILE A 121 -17.32 -9.72 -8.63
C ILE A 121 -17.10 -8.55 -9.57
N TYR A 122 -17.89 -7.47 -9.38
CA TYR A 122 -17.75 -6.23 -10.11
C TYR A 122 -17.46 -5.06 -9.16
N ILE A 123 -16.43 -4.28 -9.48
CA ILE A 123 -16.02 -3.08 -8.74
C ILE A 123 -16.12 -1.86 -9.67
N GLY A 124 -17.00 -0.94 -9.32
CA GLY A 124 -17.25 0.29 -10.07
C GLY A 124 -16.11 1.31 -9.95
N LYS A 125 -16.13 2.28 -10.86
CA LYS A 125 -15.20 3.41 -10.86
C LYS A 125 -15.34 4.21 -9.56
N GLY A 126 -14.20 4.62 -8.97
CA GLY A 126 -14.18 5.39 -7.73
C GLY A 126 -14.65 4.64 -6.50
N ALA A 127 -14.92 3.33 -6.60
CA ALA A 127 -15.29 2.52 -5.45
C ALA A 127 -14.16 2.43 -4.43
N TYR A 128 -14.52 2.54 -3.15
CA TYR A 128 -13.59 2.43 -2.03
C TYR A 128 -13.98 1.24 -1.14
N ILE A 129 -13.09 0.27 -1.01
CA ILE A 129 -13.29 -0.93 -0.22
C ILE A 129 -12.21 -0.97 0.85
N GLY A 130 -12.56 -0.55 2.06
CA GLY A 130 -11.66 -0.44 3.20
C GLY A 130 -11.42 -1.77 3.90
N LYS A 131 -10.50 -1.72 4.85
CA LYS A 131 -10.13 -2.85 5.69
C LYS A 131 -11.33 -3.45 6.42
N GLY A 132 -11.39 -4.79 6.48
CA GLY A 132 -12.41 -5.54 7.20
C GLY A 132 -13.67 -5.83 6.39
N VAL A 133 -13.75 -5.35 5.15
CA VAL A 133 -14.81 -5.72 4.21
C VAL A 133 -14.54 -7.11 3.64
N LYS A 134 -15.55 -7.99 3.73
CA LYS A 134 -15.51 -9.33 3.13
C LYS A 134 -16.49 -9.41 1.98
N ILE A 135 -16.02 -9.88 0.84
CA ILE A 135 -16.77 -9.93 -0.41
C ILE A 135 -16.93 -11.39 -0.82
N ASN A 136 -18.14 -11.78 -1.22
CA ASN A 136 -18.44 -13.12 -1.68
C ASN A 136 -18.74 -13.14 -3.19
N TYR A 137 -19.05 -14.29 -3.75
CA TYR A 137 -19.37 -14.50 -5.17
C TYR A 137 -20.51 -13.61 -5.66
N GLY A 138 -20.42 -13.15 -6.92
CA GLY A 138 -21.48 -12.41 -7.60
C GLY A 138 -21.77 -11.03 -7.02
N VAL A 139 -20.89 -10.48 -6.19
CA VAL A 139 -21.10 -9.17 -5.56
C VAL A 139 -20.86 -8.06 -6.58
N PHE A 140 -21.82 -7.14 -6.67
CA PHE A 140 -21.70 -5.92 -7.45
C PHE A 140 -21.53 -4.71 -6.52
N ILE A 141 -20.48 -3.93 -6.76
CA ILE A 141 -20.20 -2.67 -6.04
C ILE A 141 -20.19 -1.55 -7.07
N GLY A 142 -21.15 -0.63 -6.96
CA GLY A 142 -21.37 0.48 -7.90
C GLY A 142 -20.29 1.55 -7.87
N ASN A 143 -20.41 2.49 -8.82
CA ASN A 143 -19.46 3.59 -8.92
C ASN A 143 -19.52 4.51 -7.70
N GLY A 144 -18.37 4.91 -7.18
CA GLY A 144 -18.28 5.79 -6.01
C GLY A 144 -18.80 5.17 -4.71
N ALA A 145 -19.19 3.91 -4.69
CA ALA A 145 -19.62 3.23 -3.46
C ALA A 145 -18.45 3.15 -2.47
N ARG A 146 -18.75 3.36 -1.18
CA ARG A 146 -17.75 3.39 -0.12
C ARG A 146 -18.13 2.43 1.01
N LEU A 147 -17.27 1.44 1.25
CA LEU A 147 -17.46 0.42 2.27
C LEU A 147 -16.32 0.48 3.28
N GLU A 148 -16.64 0.69 4.57
CA GLU A 148 -15.65 0.87 5.63
C GLU A 148 -16.00 0.07 6.89
N GLY A 149 -15.01 -0.63 7.42
CA GLY A 149 -15.11 -1.40 8.66
C GLY A 149 -15.53 -2.85 8.45
N ASN A 150 -16.01 -3.48 9.52
CA ASN A 150 -16.32 -4.91 9.53
C ASN A 150 -17.66 -5.22 8.82
N ILE A 151 -17.61 -5.25 7.49
CA ILE A 151 -18.77 -5.48 6.61
C ILE A 151 -18.61 -6.83 5.92
N GLN A 152 -19.67 -7.62 5.93
CA GLN A 152 -19.72 -8.88 5.21
C GLN A 152 -20.83 -8.85 4.15
N LEU A 153 -20.44 -9.00 2.89
CA LEU A 153 -21.35 -9.07 1.75
C LEU A 153 -21.58 -10.52 1.37
N GLY A 154 -22.82 -10.97 1.46
CA GLY A 154 -23.25 -12.31 1.00
C GLY A 154 -23.27 -12.41 -0.51
N GLU A 155 -23.44 -13.63 -1.03
CA GLU A 155 -23.46 -13.92 -2.46
C GLU A 155 -24.52 -13.09 -3.20
N ASN A 156 -24.20 -12.64 -4.40
CA ASN A 156 -25.07 -11.85 -5.28
C ASN A 156 -25.62 -10.56 -4.63
N THR A 157 -24.89 -10.00 -3.67
CA THR A 157 -25.24 -8.71 -3.08
C THR A 157 -24.98 -7.60 -4.08
N PHE A 158 -25.91 -6.65 -4.17
CA PHE A 158 -25.83 -5.49 -5.02
C PHE A 158 -25.73 -4.22 -4.18
N ILE A 159 -24.64 -3.47 -4.36
CA ILE A 159 -24.43 -2.16 -3.76
C ILE A 159 -24.46 -1.13 -4.90
N GLY A 160 -25.41 -0.23 -4.87
CA GLY A 160 -25.60 0.80 -5.89
C GLY A 160 -24.52 1.89 -5.90
N ASP A 161 -24.65 2.80 -6.86
CA ASP A 161 -23.69 3.90 -7.01
C ASP A 161 -23.77 4.86 -5.83
N ASN A 162 -22.61 5.35 -5.37
CA ASN A 162 -22.46 6.31 -4.28
C ASN A 162 -23.05 5.85 -2.92
N VAL A 163 -23.32 4.58 -2.76
CA VAL A 163 -23.77 4.03 -1.45
C VAL A 163 -22.61 4.08 -0.47
N LEU A 164 -22.87 4.62 0.73
CA LEU A 164 -21.95 4.58 1.86
C LEU A 164 -22.43 3.53 2.87
N LEU A 165 -21.62 2.51 3.07
CA LEU A 165 -21.76 1.56 4.17
C LEU A 165 -20.58 1.72 5.12
N SER A 166 -20.86 1.98 6.38
CA SER A 166 -19.83 2.07 7.41
C SER A 166 -20.22 1.31 8.66
N CYS A 167 -19.22 0.72 9.31
CA CYS A 167 -19.40 -0.05 10.53
C CYS A 167 -18.33 0.35 11.56
N LEU A 168 -18.73 0.65 12.79
CA LEU A 168 -17.81 0.98 13.86
C LEU A 168 -16.95 -0.24 14.25
N GLU A 169 -15.75 -0.03 14.78
CA GLU A 169 -14.75 -1.08 15.06
C GLU A 169 -15.27 -2.29 15.84
N LYS A 170 -16.23 -2.09 16.74
CA LYS A 170 -16.80 -3.18 17.57
C LYS A 170 -18.10 -3.75 17.02
N GLN A 171 -18.55 -3.28 15.87
CA GLN A 171 -19.81 -3.70 15.25
C GLN A 171 -19.51 -4.52 13.99
N LYS A 172 -20.52 -5.25 13.54
CA LYS A 172 -20.46 -5.99 12.28
C LYS A 172 -21.74 -5.74 11.51
N LEU A 173 -21.60 -5.39 10.24
CA LEU A 173 -22.70 -5.29 9.29
C LEU A 173 -22.67 -6.52 8.39
N ILE A 174 -23.74 -7.30 8.39
CA ILE A 174 -23.86 -8.47 7.52
C ILE A 174 -25.01 -8.24 6.55
N LEU A 175 -24.73 -8.27 5.27
CA LEU A 175 -25.71 -8.32 4.22
C LEU A 175 -25.81 -9.77 3.75
N GLU A 176 -27.00 -10.36 3.89
CA GLU A 176 -27.27 -11.73 3.46
C GLU A 176 -27.28 -11.85 1.94
N LYS A 177 -27.40 -13.09 1.41
CA LYS A 177 -27.45 -13.36 -0.03
C LYS A 177 -28.55 -12.57 -0.72
N ASN A 178 -28.29 -12.10 -1.93
CA ASN A 178 -29.22 -11.40 -2.81
C ASN A 178 -29.78 -10.07 -2.26
N VAL A 179 -29.16 -9.48 -1.22
CA VAL A 179 -29.54 -8.15 -0.74
C VAL A 179 -29.15 -7.09 -1.76
N LYS A 180 -30.03 -6.11 -1.95
CA LYS A 180 -29.79 -4.96 -2.84
C LYS A 180 -29.93 -3.66 -2.06
N ILE A 181 -28.93 -2.78 -2.17
CA ILE A 181 -28.91 -1.44 -1.59
C ILE A 181 -28.70 -0.44 -2.74
N TYR A 182 -29.58 0.58 -2.82
CA TYR A 182 -29.58 1.60 -3.87
C TYR A 182 -29.28 2.97 -3.31
#